data_7749c1236ec36402e80757c85897c6e8
#
_entry.id   7749c1236ec36402e80757c85897c6e8
#
_cell.length_a   1.000
_cell.length_b   1.000
_cell.length_c   1.000
_cell.angle_alpha   90.00
_cell.angle_beta   90.00
_cell.angle_gamma   90.00
#
_symmetry.space_group_name_H-M   'P 1'
#
loop_
_entity.id
_entity.type
_entity.pdbx_description
1 polymer ?
#
loop_
_entity_poly.entity_id
_entity_poly.type
_entity_poly.pdbx_seq_one_letter_code
_entity_poly.pdbx_strand_id
1 'polypeptide(L)'
;MLINSIHFTFAAADADVAESLFRELRDASRQEAGVIQFEVGRSREKPNVFALWEVYRDQGAVNAHVASEHFKRLVANGVRPLAQGRNIEKVVPI
;
A
#
# COMPACT_ATOMS: atom_id res chain seq x y z
N MET A 1 12.07 -9.36 -10.00
CA MET A 1 11.25 -8.16 -9.67
C MET A 1 9.79 -8.57 -9.58
N LEU A 2 9.12 -8.19 -8.52
CA LEU A 2 7.71 -8.48 -8.29
C LEU A 2 6.96 -7.16 -8.09
N ILE A 3 5.73 -7.09 -8.61
CA ILE A 3 4.92 -5.87 -8.53
C ILE A 3 3.56 -6.22 -7.94
N ASN A 4 3.11 -5.41 -6.98
CA ASN A 4 1.74 -5.45 -6.48
C ASN A 4 1.01 -4.19 -6.92
N SER A 5 -0.12 -4.37 -7.59
CA SER A 5 -1.05 -3.28 -7.92
C SER A 5 -2.28 -3.45 -7.04
N ILE A 6 -2.54 -2.48 -6.17
CA ILE A 6 -3.56 -2.62 -5.14
C ILE A 6 -4.52 -1.44 -5.20
N HIS A 7 -5.82 -1.73 -5.08
CA HIS A 7 -6.84 -0.70 -4.89
C HIS A 7 -7.55 -0.91 -3.56
N PHE A 8 -7.75 0.18 -2.83
CA PHE A 8 -8.52 0.20 -1.59
C PHE A 8 -9.69 1.15 -1.73
N THR A 9 -10.83 0.77 -1.17
CA THR A 9 -12.02 1.64 -1.07
C THR A 9 -12.38 1.82 0.40
N PHE A 10 -12.65 3.05 0.80
CA PHE A 10 -13.02 3.41 2.17
C PHE A 10 -14.36 4.12 2.21
N ALA A 11 -14.98 4.20 3.40
CA ALA A 11 -16.05 5.15 3.62
C ALA A 11 -15.51 6.58 3.44
N ALA A 12 -16.32 7.48 2.91
CA ALA A 12 -15.91 8.86 2.67
C ALA A 12 -15.34 9.53 3.93
N ALA A 13 -15.94 9.24 5.09
CA ALA A 13 -15.50 9.81 6.36
C ALA A 13 -14.10 9.34 6.81
N ASP A 14 -13.64 8.19 6.29
CA ASP A 14 -12.35 7.60 6.67
C ASP A 14 -11.23 7.90 5.66
N ALA A 15 -11.57 8.52 4.53
CA ALA A 15 -10.63 8.69 3.42
C ALA A 15 -9.41 9.55 3.81
N ASP A 16 -9.58 10.61 4.57
CA ASP A 16 -8.47 11.48 4.97
C ASP A 16 -7.56 10.81 5.99
N VAL A 17 -8.11 10.00 6.89
CA VAL A 17 -7.32 9.17 7.80
C VAL A 17 -6.50 8.15 7.02
N ALA A 18 -7.13 7.48 6.05
CA ALA A 18 -6.44 6.53 5.18
C ALA A 18 -5.29 7.19 4.42
N GLU A 19 -5.49 8.40 3.90
CA GLU A 19 -4.42 9.13 3.22
C GLU A 19 -3.22 9.37 4.13
N SER A 20 -3.44 9.78 5.38
CA SER A 20 -2.36 10.00 6.33
C SER A 20 -1.58 8.71 6.61
N LEU A 21 -2.28 7.59 6.79
CA LEU A 21 -1.65 6.28 6.99
C LEU A 21 -0.85 5.85 5.77
N PHE A 22 -1.37 6.05 4.57
CA PHE A 22 -0.67 5.72 3.33
C PHE A 22 0.58 6.59 3.10
N ARG A 23 0.55 7.87 3.49
CA ARG A 23 1.73 8.72 3.41
C ARG A 23 2.86 8.18 4.28
N GLU A 24 2.57 7.81 5.52
CA GLU A 24 3.56 7.19 6.41
C GLU A 24 4.06 5.86 5.84
N LEU A 25 3.15 5.02 5.35
CA LEU A 25 3.50 3.72 4.76
C LEU A 25 4.44 3.89 3.58
N ARG A 26 4.13 4.81 2.67
CA ARG A 26 4.97 5.11 1.52
C ARG A 26 6.37 5.51 1.96
N ASP A 27 6.47 6.45 2.89
CA ASP A 27 7.76 6.98 3.31
C ASP A 27 8.60 5.92 4.02
N ALA A 28 8.00 5.13 4.91
CA ALA A 28 8.69 4.04 5.59
C ALA A 28 9.09 2.92 4.64
N SER A 29 8.22 2.55 3.70
CA SER A 29 8.47 1.48 2.74
C SER A 29 9.62 1.82 1.80
N ARG A 30 9.75 3.07 1.41
CA ARG A 30 10.85 3.53 0.55
C ARG A 30 12.23 3.42 1.22
N GLN A 31 12.29 3.28 2.54
CA GLN A 31 13.53 3.05 3.27
C GLN A 31 13.95 1.58 3.29
N GLU A 32 13.09 0.68 2.88
CA GLU A 32 13.42 -0.76 2.82
C GLU A 32 14.34 -1.04 1.64
N ALA A 33 15.44 -1.76 1.88
CA ALA A 33 16.45 -2.02 0.86
C ALA A 33 15.90 -2.76 -0.37
N GLY A 34 14.92 -3.63 -0.19
CA GLY A 34 14.34 -4.44 -1.27
C GLY A 34 13.18 -3.78 -2.00
N VAL A 35 12.75 -2.59 -1.59
CA VAL A 35 11.68 -1.84 -2.25
C VAL A 35 12.31 -0.96 -3.34
N ILE A 36 11.95 -1.23 -4.59
CA ILE A 36 12.46 -0.48 -5.73
C ILE A 36 11.59 0.76 -5.97
N GLN A 37 10.29 0.62 -5.84
CA GLN A 37 9.34 1.71 -6.03
C GLN A 37 8.13 1.48 -5.13
N PHE A 38 7.62 2.54 -4.53
CA PHE A 38 6.41 2.49 -3.72
C PHE A 38 5.65 3.78 -3.93
N GLU A 39 4.54 3.68 -4.67
CA GLU A 39 3.71 4.82 -5.00
C GLU A 39 2.30 4.61 -4.47
N VAL A 40 1.72 5.66 -3.93
CA VAL A 40 0.33 5.68 -3.49
C VAL A 40 -0.35 6.88 -4.14
N GLY A 41 -1.50 6.63 -4.75
CA GLY A 41 -2.33 7.67 -5.33
C GLY A 41 -3.74 7.63 -4.80
N ARG A 42 -4.39 8.77 -4.80
CA ARG A 42 -5.80 8.91 -4.48
C ARG A 42 -6.55 9.19 -5.76
N SER A 43 -7.67 8.52 -6.01
CA SER A 43 -8.44 8.71 -7.22
C SER A 43 -8.89 10.17 -7.38
N ARG A 44 -8.75 10.70 -8.59
CA ARG A 44 -9.18 12.06 -8.90
C ARG A 44 -10.70 12.20 -8.92
N GLU A 45 -11.41 11.11 -9.26
CA GLU A 45 -12.86 11.12 -9.42
C GLU A 45 -13.59 10.55 -8.21
N LYS A 46 -12.96 9.58 -7.52
CA LYS A 46 -13.52 8.89 -6.35
C LYS A 46 -12.57 9.08 -5.17
N PRO A 47 -12.69 10.17 -4.39
CA PRO A 47 -11.70 10.51 -3.37
C PRO A 47 -11.61 9.53 -2.19
N ASN A 48 -12.46 8.52 -2.14
CA ASN A 48 -12.40 7.43 -1.18
C ASN A 48 -11.73 6.17 -1.74
N VAL A 49 -11.16 6.24 -2.94
CA VAL A 49 -10.43 5.13 -3.58
C VAL A 49 -8.96 5.49 -3.69
N PHE A 50 -8.10 4.55 -3.30
CA PHE A 50 -6.64 4.69 -3.37
C PHE A 50 -6.06 3.57 -4.19
N ALA A 51 -4.99 3.89 -4.92
CA ALA A 51 -4.25 2.93 -5.73
C ALA A 51 -2.80 2.91 -5.26
N LEU A 52 -2.24 1.71 -5.12
CA LEU A 52 -0.84 1.50 -4.77
C LEU A 52 -0.14 0.76 -5.88
N TRP A 53 1.10 1.17 -6.16
CA TRP A 53 2.00 0.49 -7.07
C TRP A 53 3.30 0.21 -6.32
N GLU A 54 3.56 -1.06 -6.03
CA GLU A 54 4.66 -1.50 -5.18
C GLU A 54 5.57 -2.42 -5.99
N VAL A 55 6.83 -2.06 -6.11
CA VAL A 55 7.83 -2.84 -6.86
C VAL A 55 8.89 -3.33 -5.90
N TYR A 56 9.08 -4.64 -5.85
CA TYR A 56 10.02 -5.32 -4.96
C TYR A 56 11.10 -6.03 -5.78
N ARG A 57 12.32 -6.07 -5.24
CA ARG A 57 13.44 -6.75 -5.88
C ARG A 57 13.17 -8.25 -6.07
N ASP A 58 12.60 -8.89 -5.03
CA ASP A 58 12.35 -10.34 -5.01
C ASP A 58 11.32 -10.70 -3.93
N GLN A 59 11.02 -11.99 -3.78
CA GLN A 59 10.07 -12.46 -2.77
C GLN A 59 10.56 -12.18 -1.35
N GLY A 60 11.87 -12.25 -1.11
CA GLY A 60 12.44 -11.90 0.20
C GLY A 60 12.13 -10.47 0.60
N ALA A 61 12.16 -9.53 -0.35
CA ALA A 61 11.81 -8.15 -0.11
C ALA A 61 10.32 -7.98 0.23
N VAL A 62 9.44 -8.72 -0.44
CA VAL A 62 8.00 -8.74 -0.11
C VAL A 62 7.80 -9.27 1.31
N ASN A 63 8.47 -10.38 1.64
CA ASN A 63 8.37 -10.98 2.97
C ASN A 63 8.85 -10.02 4.07
N ALA A 64 9.96 -9.33 3.83
CA ALA A 64 10.50 -8.34 4.76
C ALA A 64 9.52 -7.17 4.97
N HIS A 65 8.89 -6.70 3.89
CA HIS A 65 7.89 -5.63 3.96
C HIS A 65 6.70 -6.05 4.83
N VAL A 66 6.12 -7.22 4.58
CA VAL A 66 4.96 -7.73 5.32
C VAL A 66 5.30 -7.98 6.79
N ALA A 67 6.53 -8.38 7.09
CA ALA A 67 6.99 -8.62 8.46
C ALA A 67 7.39 -7.34 9.21
N SER A 68 7.47 -6.20 8.53
CA SER A 68 7.93 -4.96 9.12
C SER A 68 6.95 -4.41 10.17
N GLU A 69 7.48 -3.64 11.11
CA GLU A 69 6.68 -2.99 12.14
C GLU A 69 5.71 -1.96 11.52
N HIS A 70 6.18 -1.19 10.54
CA HIS A 70 5.33 -0.20 9.88
C HIS A 70 4.20 -0.85 9.07
N PHE A 71 4.40 -2.03 8.47
CA PHE A 71 3.31 -2.76 7.82
C PHE A 71 2.24 -3.17 8.84
N LYS A 72 2.64 -3.72 9.98
CA LYS A 72 1.70 -4.13 11.04
C LYS A 72 0.89 -2.95 11.55
N ARG A 73 1.54 -1.84 11.84
CA ARG A 73 0.90 -0.65 12.39
C ARG A 73 0.02 0.06 11.37
N LEU A 74 0.52 0.26 10.16
CA LEU A 74 -0.13 1.10 9.17
C LEU A 74 -1.08 0.33 8.24
N VAL A 75 -0.80 -0.94 7.97
CA VAL A 75 -1.63 -1.75 7.07
C VAL A 75 -2.53 -2.68 7.86
N ALA A 76 -1.97 -3.66 8.57
CA ALA A 76 -2.76 -4.67 9.26
C ALA A 76 -3.70 -4.07 10.31
N ASN A 77 -3.20 -3.12 11.08
CA ASN A 77 -3.94 -2.45 12.15
C ASN A 77 -4.40 -1.03 11.80
N GLY A 78 -4.06 -0.54 10.62
CA GLY A 78 -4.38 0.80 10.15
C GLY A 78 -5.43 0.80 9.05
N VAL A 79 -4.99 0.71 7.78
CA VAL A 79 -5.91 0.87 6.64
C VAL A 79 -6.83 -0.33 6.44
N ARG A 80 -6.39 -1.56 6.71
CA ARG A 80 -7.23 -2.74 6.52
C ARG A 80 -8.51 -2.74 7.34
N PRO A 81 -8.49 -2.41 8.64
CA PRO A 81 -9.74 -2.36 9.41
C PRO A 81 -10.73 -1.32 8.91
N LEU A 82 -10.26 -0.27 8.25
CA LEU A 82 -11.11 0.79 7.69
C LEU A 82 -11.63 0.44 6.30
N ALA A 83 -10.95 -0.43 5.57
CA ALA A 83 -11.25 -0.70 4.17
C ALA A 83 -12.59 -1.39 4.01
N GLN A 84 -13.42 -0.88 3.10
CA GLN A 84 -14.67 -1.50 2.67
C GLN A 84 -14.43 -2.46 1.51
N GLY A 85 -13.38 -2.23 0.74
CA GLY A 85 -12.98 -3.07 -0.36
C GLY A 85 -11.49 -3.01 -0.61
N ARG A 86 -10.95 -4.11 -1.10
CA ARG A 86 -9.53 -4.23 -1.45
C ARG A 86 -9.40 -5.19 -2.63
N ASN A 87 -8.67 -4.76 -3.65
CA ASN A 87 -8.35 -5.58 -4.81
C ASN A 87 -6.85 -5.55 -5.04
N ILE A 88 -6.24 -6.71 -5.21
CA ILE A 88 -4.80 -6.83 -5.47
C ILE A 88 -4.55 -7.65 -6.72
N GLU A 89 -3.70 -7.12 -7.61
CA GLU A 89 -3.12 -7.86 -8.72
C GLU A 89 -1.62 -8.01 -8.46
N LYS A 90 -1.17 -9.26 -8.40
CA LYS A 90 0.25 -9.58 -8.30
C LYS A 90 0.77 -9.82 -9.71
N VAL A 91 1.69 -8.98 -10.15
CA VAL A 91 2.20 -9.01 -11.53
C VAL A 91 3.70 -9.08 -11.56
N VAL A 92 4.22 -9.50 -12.70
CA VAL A 92 5.67 -9.46 -13.00
C VAL A 92 5.89 -8.56 -14.20
N PRO A 93 7.05 -7.88 -14.28
CA PRO A 93 7.34 -7.04 -15.45
C PRO A 93 7.47 -7.88 -16.72
N ILE A 94 7.04 -7.30 -17.79
CA ILE A 94 7.25 -7.87 -19.11
C ILE A 94 8.48 -7.23 -19.75
#